data_d7f9f00e1f319e24ccae4daaa39641f6
#
_entry.id   d7f9f00e1f319e24ccae4daaa39641f6
#
_cell.length_a   1.000
_cell.length_b   1.000
_cell.length_c   1.000
_cell.angle_alpha   90.00
_cell.angle_beta   90.00
_cell.angle_gamma   90.00
#
_symmetry.space_group_name_H-M   'P 1'
#
loop_
_entity.id
_entity.type
_entity.pdbx_description
1 polymer ?
#
loop_
_entity_poly.entity_id
_entity_poly.type
_entity_poly.pdbx_seq_one_letter_code
_entity_poly.pdbx_strand_id
1 'polypeptide(L)'
;TGSSRPFDGEEGKRAAKLYESVFLGYGDDSIAQLGGAHIATEWVSNILTKVLQRGRLAAYLEQSTRYIAYDQEMPGGGYRYFRDENLGPRFSESMDEIFGIYSEALVKVEAWAADKYPRGDEPEGPWKRSIKAKALDLLRGLLPAATLSHVGIFASGQAYEQLLFRMMSSPLPEARQVGGMILEELGKVIPSFVSRVDRPDRGGEWITFLENRRSATEEWVARLGLDRREENPDGPTVDLLNVRGNEEDLLAGCLFESTGVSETAIRSRLEAMSSEERAELMGAMVGERANRRHRPGRGFESVSY
;
A
#
# COMPACT_ATOMS: atom_id res chain seq x y z
N THR A 1 -2.42 -1.82 35.36
CA THR A 1 -2.05 -2.30 36.70
C THR A 1 -1.70 -3.76 36.59
N GLY A 2 -0.38 -4.04 36.41
CA GLY A 2 0.12 -5.39 36.25
C GLY A 2 -0.18 -6.23 37.51
N SER A 3 -1.08 -7.18 37.38
CA SER A 3 -1.24 -8.23 38.33
C SER A 3 -0.28 -9.36 37.96
N SER A 4 0.49 -9.80 38.90
CA SER A 4 1.39 -10.96 38.81
C SER A 4 0.63 -12.30 38.82
N ARG A 5 -0.63 -12.32 38.33
CA ARG A 5 -1.44 -13.55 38.27
C ARG A 5 -1.12 -14.33 36.98
N PRO A 6 -1.02 -15.65 37.04
CA PRO A 6 -0.87 -16.47 35.85
C PRO A 6 -2.09 -16.27 34.94
N PHE A 7 -1.85 -16.30 33.61
CA PHE A 7 -2.90 -16.21 32.59
C PHE A 7 -3.83 -17.45 32.67
N ASP A 8 -5.04 -17.26 33.16
CA ASP A 8 -6.03 -18.32 33.40
C ASP A 8 -7.20 -18.32 32.40
N GLY A 9 -7.11 -17.49 31.36
CA GLY A 9 -8.19 -17.32 30.39
C GLY A 9 -9.34 -16.37 30.82
N GLU A 10 -9.49 -16.06 32.11
CA GLU A 10 -10.48 -15.11 32.63
C GLU A 10 -10.10 -13.66 32.31
N GLU A 11 -8.80 -13.37 32.16
CA GLU A 11 -8.32 -12.05 31.79
C GLU A 11 -8.78 -11.67 30.37
N GLY A 12 -8.88 -12.64 29.45
CA GLY A 12 -9.43 -12.43 28.11
C GLY A 12 -10.91 -12.02 28.15
N LYS A 13 -11.70 -12.63 29.02
CA LYS A 13 -13.13 -12.27 29.18
C LYS A 13 -13.31 -10.89 29.81
N ARG A 14 -12.45 -10.49 30.74
CA ARG A 14 -12.47 -9.15 31.33
C ARG A 14 -12.04 -8.09 30.33
N ALA A 15 -11.01 -8.37 29.52
CA ALA A 15 -10.60 -7.50 28.45
C ALA A 15 -11.71 -7.33 27.42
N ALA A 16 -12.35 -8.43 26.98
CA ALA A 16 -13.49 -8.38 26.07
C ALA A 16 -14.64 -7.52 26.61
N LYS A 17 -15.00 -7.70 27.90
CA LYS A 17 -16.04 -6.90 28.55
C LYS A 17 -15.66 -5.41 28.67
N LEU A 18 -14.39 -5.10 28.95
CA LEU A 18 -13.90 -3.73 28.96
C LEU A 18 -13.98 -3.11 27.57
N TYR A 19 -13.54 -3.84 26.53
CA TYR A 19 -13.62 -3.39 25.14
C TYR A 19 -15.08 -3.17 24.71
N GLU A 20 -15.97 -4.08 25.04
CA GLU A 20 -17.40 -3.94 24.75
C GLU A 20 -17.99 -2.68 25.40
N SER A 21 -17.67 -2.43 26.66
CA SER A 21 -18.14 -1.26 27.39
C SER A 21 -17.58 0.05 26.86
N VAL A 22 -16.29 0.13 26.57
CA VAL A 22 -15.62 1.36 26.13
C VAL A 22 -15.81 1.57 24.62
N PHE A 23 -15.64 0.52 23.82
CA PHE A 23 -15.68 0.58 22.37
C PHE A 23 -17.10 0.73 21.81
N LEU A 24 -18.07 -0.01 22.39
CA LEU A 24 -19.46 0.07 21.99
C LEU A 24 -20.24 1.13 22.78
N GLY A 25 -19.90 1.34 24.06
CA GLY A 25 -20.61 2.26 24.94
C GLY A 25 -20.20 3.71 24.77
N TYR A 26 -18.91 4.00 24.70
CA TYR A 26 -18.37 5.36 24.58
C TYR A 26 -17.89 5.74 23.18
N GLY A 27 -17.72 4.76 22.27
CA GLY A 27 -17.24 5.01 20.91
C GLY A 27 -15.76 5.40 20.82
N ASP A 28 -14.96 5.10 21.85
CA ASP A 28 -13.53 5.40 21.88
C ASP A 28 -12.73 4.36 21.08
N ASP A 29 -12.24 4.76 19.92
CA ASP A 29 -11.48 3.93 18.99
C ASP A 29 -10.01 3.71 19.41
N SER A 30 -9.52 4.47 20.41
CA SER A 30 -8.11 4.42 20.82
C SER A 30 -7.70 3.05 21.36
N ILE A 31 -8.60 2.34 22.01
CA ILE A 31 -8.37 0.99 22.55
C ILE A 31 -8.11 -0.02 21.41
N ALA A 32 -8.77 0.13 20.28
CA ALA A 32 -8.58 -0.74 19.13
C ALA A 32 -7.20 -0.60 18.45
N GLN A 33 -6.40 0.38 18.86
CA GLN A 33 -5.02 0.53 18.42
C GLN A 33 -4.05 -0.40 19.15
N LEU A 34 -4.39 -0.88 20.34
CA LEU A 34 -3.51 -1.69 21.18
C LEU A 34 -3.52 -3.18 20.80
N GLY A 35 -4.58 -3.66 20.16
CA GLY A 35 -4.68 -5.03 19.67
C GLY A 35 -4.42 -5.09 18.17
N GLY A 36 -3.79 -6.16 17.71
CA GLY A 36 -3.51 -6.35 16.30
C GLY A 36 -3.44 -7.84 15.92
N ALA A 37 -3.42 -8.07 14.62
CA ALA A 37 -3.33 -9.41 14.06
C ALA A 37 -2.47 -9.41 12.79
N HIS A 38 -2.00 -10.62 12.41
CA HIS A 38 -1.40 -10.88 11.10
C HIS A 38 -2.43 -11.60 10.24
N ILE A 39 -2.58 -11.14 9.00
CA ILE A 39 -3.40 -11.79 7.97
C ILE A 39 -2.52 -12.06 6.76
N ALA A 40 -2.65 -13.24 6.16
CA ALA A 40 -2.15 -13.55 4.84
C ALA A 40 -3.34 -13.61 3.87
N THR A 41 -3.33 -12.75 2.86
CA THR A 41 -4.25 -12.84 1.72
C THR A 41 -3.51 -13.50 0.57
N GLU A 42 -4.01 -14.63 0.13
CA GLU A 42 -3.38 -15.44 -0.90
C GLU A 42 -4.25 -15.49 -2.16
N TRP A 43 -3.58 -15.55 -3.32
CA TRP A 43 -4.26 -15.70 -4.61
C TRP A 43 -5.25 -14.57 -4.92
N VAL A 44 -4.87 -13.34 -4.62
CA VAL A 44 -5.65 -12.14 -4.91
C VAL A 44 -5.07 -11.38 -6.11
N SER A 45 -5.93 -10.71 -6.88
CA SER A 45 -5.47 -9.95 -8.04
C SER A 45 -4.53 -8.80 -7.66
N ASN A 46 -3.65 -8.40 -8.56
CA ASN A 46 -2.77 -7.25 -8.36
C ASN A 46 -3.56 -5.94 -8.17
N ILE A 47 -4.77 -5.84 -8.74
CA ILE A 47 -5.69 -4.73 -8.42
C ILE A 47 -6.07 -4.76 -6.94
N LEU A 48 -6.44 -5.91 -6.41
CA LEU A 48 -6.84 -6.03 -5.02
C LEU A 48 -5.69 -5.73 -4.06
N THR A 49 -4.44 -6.08 -4.41
CA THR A 49 -3.29 -5.74 -3.55
C THR A 49 -3.20 -4.23 -3.30
N LYS A 50 -3.61 -3.39 -4.26
CA LYS A 50 -3.60 -1.92 -4.11
C LYS A 50 -4.72 -1.41 -3.21
N VAL A 51 -5.87 -2.09 -3.20
CA VAL A 51 -6.95 -1.83 -2.23
C VAL A 51 -6.51 -2.19 -0.82
N LEU A 52 -5.89 -3.37 -0.65
CA LEU A 52 -5.38 -3.85 0.63
C LEU A 52 -4.33 -2.90 1.23
N GLN A 53 -3.38 -2.45 0.41
CA GLN A 53 -2.21 -1.69 0.85
C GLN A 53 -2.43 -0.16 0.92
N ARG A 54 -3.63 0.32 0.68
CA ARG A 54 -3.94 1.75 0.72
C ARG A 54 -3.82 2.37 2.12
N GLY A 55 -4.00 1.59 3.17
CA GLY A 55 -3.93 2.08 4.56
C GLY A 55 -2.50 2.44 4.97
N ARG A 56 -2.34 3.53 5.75
CA ARG A 56 -1.02 3.98 6.23
C ARG A 56 -0.66 3.41 7.61
N LEU A 57 -1.64 2.95 8.37
CA LEU A 57 -1.47 2.46 9.75
C LEU A 57 -1.32 0.93 9.80
N ALA A 58 -0.63 0.36 8.83
CA ALA A 58 -0.37 -1.07 8.76
C ALA A 58 1.01 -1.34 8.13
N ALA A 59 1.51 -2.54 8.33
CA ALA A 59 2.67 -3.06 7.64
C ALA A 59 2.23 -4.09 6.60
N TYR A 60 2.86 -4.05 5.43
CA TYR A 60 2.53 -4.91 4.30
C TYR A 60 3.76 -5.61 3.74
N LEU A 61 3.59 -6.86 3.35
CA LEU A 61 4.57 -7.65 2.63
C LEU A 61 3.90 -8.26 1.40
N GLU A 62 4.14 -7.69 0.22
CA GLU A 62 3.63 -8.20 -1.05
C GLU A 62 4.64 -9.11 -1.73
N GLN A 63 4.17 -10.20 -2.33
CA GLN A 63 4.98 -11.07 -3.16
C GLN A 63 5.48 -10.29 -4.38
N SER A 64 6.81 -10.25 -4.55
CA SER A 64 7.42 -9.43 -5.58
C SER A 64 7.52 -10.16 -6.93
N THR A 65 6.96 -9.55 -7.98
CA THR A 65 7.09 -9.98 -9.37
C THR A 65 8.52 -9.87 -9.93
N ARG A 66 9.45 -9.28 -9.18
CA ARG A 66 10.88 -9.19 -9.54
C ARG A 66 11.68 -10.43 -9.17
N TYR A 67 11.13 -11.29 -8.31
CA TYR A 67 11.84 -12.46 -7.78
C TYR A 67 11.14 -13.77 -8.10
N ILE A 68 9.88 -13.72 -8.51
CA ILE A 68 9.06 -14.89 -8.80
C ILE A 68 8.59 -14.82 -10.25
N ALA A 69 8.89 -15.87 -11.01
CA ALA A 69 8.40 -16.02 -12.36
C ALA A 69 6.92 -16.47 -12.36
N TYR A 70 6.19 -16.03 -13.36
CA TYR A 70 4.77 -16.35 -13.57
C TYR A 70 4.58 -17.22 -14.83
N ASP A 71 5.59 -18.01 -15.13
CA ASP A 71 5.73 -18.84 -16.33
C ASP A 71 5.17 -20.27 -16.19
N GLN A 72 4.69 -20.62 -14.99
CA GLN A 72 4.18 -21.95 -14.71
C GLN A 72 2.67 -21.92 -14.50
N GLU A 73 2.01 -22.99 -14.93
CA GLU A 73 0.61 -23.23 -14.64
C GLU A 73 0.38 -23.53 -13.15
N MET A 74 -0.81 -23.21 -12.68
CA MET A 74 -1.25 -23.55 -11.33
C MET A 74 -1.58 -25.04 -11.19
N PRO A 75 -1.56 -25.59 -9.96
CA PRO A 75 -2.10 -26.92 -9.69
C PRO A 75 -3.61 -26.95 -10.01
N GLY A 76 -4.04 -27.34 -11.12
CA GLY A 76 -5.43 -27.30 -11.60
C GLY A 76 -5.52 -26.72 -13.00
N GLY A 77 -4.39 -26.33 -13.56
CA GLY A 77 -4.24 -25.82 -14.92
C GLY A 77 -4.38 -24.28 -15.02
N GLY A 78 -3.80 -23.78 -16.10
CA GLY A 78 -3.82 -22.35 -16.45
C GLY A 78 -2.86 -21.46 -15.65
N TYR A 79 -2.60 -20.28 -16.16
CA TYR A 79 -1.70 -19.30 -15.57
C TYR A 79 -2.27 -18.62 -14.33
N ARG A 80 -1.41 -17.93 -13.57
CA ARG A 80 -1.71 -17.27 -12.28
C ARG A 80 -2.40 -15.92 -12.47
N TYR A 81 -3.66 -15.92 -12.90
CA TYR A 81 -4.50 -14.73 -12.96
C TYR A 81 -5.88 -14.97 -12.36
N PHE A 82 -6.53 -13.88 -11.94
CA PHE A 82 -7.89 -13.89 -11.40
C PHE A 82 -8.89 -14.34 -12.46
N ARG A 83 -9.71 -15.33 -12.12
CA ARG A 83 -10.73 -15.91 -13.00
C ARG A 83 -12.11 -15.62 -12.43
N ASP A 84 -12.98 -15.08 -13.27
CA ASP A 84 -14.38 -14.86 -12.97
C ASP A 84 -15.17 -15.19 -14.25
N GLU A 85 -16.13 -16.09 -14.13
CA GLU A 85 -16.96 -16.52 -15.26
C GLU A 85 -17.74 -15.37 -15.90
N ASN A 86 -18.05 -14.31 -15.13
CA ASN A 86 -18.72 -13.11 -15.61
C ASN A 86 -17.88 -12.29 -16.59
N LEU A 87 -16.56 -12.47 -16.62
CA LEU A 87 -15.65 -11.78 -17.55
C LEU A 87 -15.63 -12.43 -18.95
N GLY A 88 -16.20 -13.63 -19.06
CA GLY A 88 -16.36 -14.34 -20.33
C GLY A 88 -15.07 -14.94 -20.91
N PRO A 89 -15.20 -15.77 -21.97
CA PRO A 89 -14.08 -16.54 -22.53
C PRO A 89 -12.99 -15.65 -23.14
N ARG A 90 -13.35 -14.55 -23.78
CA ARG A 90 -12.38 -13.62 -24.39
C ARG A 90 -11.37 -13.08 -23.39
N PHE A 91 -11.81 -12.85 -22.16
CA PHE A 91 -10.90 -12.43 -21.08
C PHE A 91 -9.85 -13.51 -20.80
N SER A 92 -10.28 -14.75 -20.59
CA SER A 92 -9.38 -15.86 -20.31
C SER A 92 -8.40 -16.14 -21.47
N GLU A 93 -8.89 -16.12 -22.71
CA GLU A 93 -8.06 -16.27 -23.92
C GLU A 93 -6.97 -15.19 -23.99
N SER A 94 -7.34 -13.92 -23.75
CA SER A 94 -6.37 -12.82 -23.77
C SER A 94 -5.35 -12.94 -22.62
N MET A 95 -5.77 -13.37 -21.43
CA MET A 95 -4.85 -13.60 -20.31
C MET A 95 -3.87 -14.73 -20.62
N ASP A 96 -4.35 -15.87 -21.12
CA ASP A 96 -3.51 -17.01 -21.47
C ASP A 96 -2.51 -16.64 -22.58
N GLU A 97 -2.90 -15.84 -23.58
CA GLU A 97 -2.01 -15.32 -24.62
C GLU A 97 -0.90 -14.45 -24.00
N ILE A 98 -1.24 -13.47 -23.14
CA ILE A 98 -0.26 -12.58 -22.51
C ILE A 98 0.73 -13.36 -21.64
N PHE A 99 0.26 -14.31 -20.84
CA PHE A 99 1.13 -15.15 -20.02
C PHE A 99 2.01 -16.09 -20.87
N GLY A 100 1.51 -16.58 -22.00
CA GLY A 100 2.28 -17.33 -22.99
C GLY A 100 3.44 -16.48 -23.54
N ILE A 101 3.14 -15.25 -23.99
CA ILE A 101 4.15 -14.31 -24.47
C ILE A 101 5.19 -14.01 -23.37
N TYR A 102 4.73 -13.76 -22.13
CA TYR A 102 5.61 -13.53 -20.99
C TYR A 102 6.57 -14.73 -20.77
N SER A 103 6.04 -15.94 -20.78
CA SER A 103 6.81 -17.17 -20.54
C SER A 103 7.87 -17.41 -21.61
N GLU A 104 7.52 -17.23 -22.89
CA GLU A 104 8.47 -17.33 -23.99
C GLU A 104 9.54 -16.22 -23.95
N ALA A 105 9.13 -14.99 -23.65
CA ALA A 105 10.03 -13.86 -23.54
C ALA A 105 11.02 -14.03 -22.38
N LEU A 106 10.61 -14.64 -21.27
CA LEU A 106 11.46 -14.84 -20.10
C LEU A 106 12.73 -15.63 -20.44
N VAL A 107 12.60 -16.74 -21.19
CA VAL A 107 13.74 -17.55 -21.63
C VAL A 107 14.70 -16.75 -22.49
N LYS A 108 14.15 -15.96 -23.45
CA LYS A 108 14.94 -15.15 -24.38
C LYS A 108 15.67 -14.01 -23.66
N VAL A 109 15.00 -13.35 -22.72
CA VAL A 109 15.57 -12.20 -21.96
C VAL A 109 16.57 -12.68 -20.93
N GLU A 110 16.38 -13.85 -20.30
CA GLU A 110 17.42 -14.43 -19.43
C GLU A 110 18.70 -14.73 -20.22
N ALA A 111 18.60 -15.34 -21.40
CA ALA A 111 19.74 -15.60 -22.26
C ALA A 111 20.43 -14.32 -22.71
N TRP A 112 19.67 -13.30 -23.14
CA TRP A 112 20.20 -11.98 -23.50
C TRP A 112 20.91 -11.29 -22.33
N ALA A 113 20.32 -11.36 -21.13
CA ALA A 113 20.91 -10.75 -19.94
C ALA A 113 22.21 -11.46 -19.53
N ALA A 114 22.27 -12.79 -19.66
CA ALA A 114 23.48 -13.56 -19.40
C ALA A 114 24.63 -13.22 -20.34
N ASP A 115 24.33 -13.00 -21.62
CA ASP A 115 25.31 -12.57 -22.62
C ASP A 115 25.78 -11.13 -22.36
N LYS A 116 24.84 -10.21 -22.09
CA LYS A 116 25.16 -8.78 -21.84
C LYS A 116 25.90 -8.54 -20.52
N TYR A 117 25.69 -9.36 -19.52
CA TYR A 117 26.29 -9.26 -18.19
C TYR A 117 27.01 -10.57 -17.82
N PRO A 118 28.16 -10.84 -18.44
CA PRO A 118 28.90 -12.07 -18.19
C PRO A 118 29.35 -12.16 -16.73
N ARG A 119 29.47 -13.36 -16.22
CA ARG A 119 29.69 -13.64 -14.80
C ARG A 119 30.94 -13.01 -14.17
N GLY A 120 32.03 -12.85 -14.92
CA GLY A 120 33.30 -12.41 -14.33
C GLY A 120 33.76 -13.33 -13.20
N ASP A 121 34.24 -12.74 -12.09
CA ASP A 121 34.74 -13.46 -10.91
C ASP A 121 33.65 -13.80 -9.87
N GLU A 122 32.39 -13.44 -10.13
CA GLU A 122 31.28 -13.70 -9.20
C GLU A 122 30.97 -15.21 -9.08
N PRO A 123 30.54 -15.67 -7.87
CA PRO A 123 30.01 -17.03 -7.72
C PRO A 123 28.79 -17.26 -8.62
N GLU A 124 28.69 -18.47 -9.20
CA GLU A 124 27.66 -18.80 -10.18
C GLU A 124 26.23 -18.60 -9.66
N GLY A 125 25.96 -19.00 -8.41
CA GLY A 125 24.62 -18.93 -7.82
C GLY A 125 24.08 -17.49 -7.66
N PRO A 126 24.83 -16.53 -7.05
CA PRO A 126 24.45 -15.12 -7.02
C PRO A 126 24.28 -14.51 -8.40
N TRP A 127 25.20 -14.78 -9.33
CA TRP A 127 25.10 -14.28 -10.70
C TRP A 127 23.82 -14.76 -11.40
N LYS A 128 23.52 -16.05 -11.38
CA LYS A 128 22.27 -16.60 -11.96
C LYS A 128 21.02 -15.93 -11.37
N ARG A 129 20.99 -15.73 -10.05
CA ARG A 129 19.87 -15.00 -9.41
C ARG A 129 19.76 -13.56 -9.89
N SER A 130 20.87 -12.87 -10.07
CA SER A 130 20.89 -11.49 -10.59
C SER A 130 20.39 -11.41 -12.03
N ILE A 131 20.83 -12.33 -12.88
CA ILE A 131 20.35 -12.45 -14.28
C ILE A 131 18.84 -12.69 -14.32
N LYS A 132 18.36 -13.68 -13.54
CA LYS A 132 16.93 -13.98 -13.47
C LYS A 132 16.13 -12.78 -12.94
N ALA A 133 16.58 -12.13 -11.88
CA ALA A 133 15.93 -10.94 -11.35
C ALA A 133 15.90 -9.79 -12.38
N LYS A 134 16.95 -9.62 -13.16
CA LYS A 134 17.00 -8.65 -14.26
C LYS A 134 15.96 -8.94 -15.34
N ALA A 135 15.84 -10.20 -15.76
CA ALA A 135 14.86 -10.60 -16.76
C ALA A 135 13.42 -10.39 -16.25
N LEU A 136 13.14 -10.80 -15.02
CA LEU A 136 11.83 -10.61 -14.39
C LEU A 136 11.47 -9.12 -14.26
N ASP A 137 12.44 -8.26 -13.88
CA ASP A 137 12.23 -6.81 -13.75
C ASP A 137 11.91 -6.13 -15.09
N LEU A 138 12.51 -6.59 -16.17
CA LEU A 138 12.24 -6.11 -17.52
C LEU A 138 10.85 -6.54 -18.03
N LEU A 139 10.44 -7.77 -17.72
CA LEU A 139 9.21 -8.38 -18.28
C LEU A 139 7.97 -8.18 -17.42
N ARG A 140 8.10 -7.79 -16.16
CA ARG A 140 6.94 -7.62 -15.28
C ARG A 140 5.89 -6.63 -15.80
N GLY A 141 6.27 -5.74 -16.71
CA GLY A 141 5.35 -4.82 -17.37
C GLY A 141 4.33 -5.50 -18.30
N LEU A 142 4.60 -6.75 -18.70
CA LEU A 142 3.65 -7.57 -19.45
C LEU A 142 2.59 -8.23 -18.58
N LEU A 143 2.85 -8.38 -17.26
CA LEU A 143 1.90 -9.02 -16.35
C LEU A 143 0.66 -8.13 -16.16
N PRO A 144 -0.54 -8.65 -16.48
CA PRO A 144 -1.77 -7.88 -16.38
C PRO A 144 -2.16 -7.61 -14.92
N ALA A 145 -3.03 -6.64 -14.71
CA ALA A 145 -3.55 -6.29 -13.39
C ALA A 145 -4.33 -7.43 -12.71
N ALA A 146 -4.80 -8.40 -13.48
CA ALA A 146 -5.44 -9.63 -13.01
C ALA A 146 -4.45 -10.67 -12.44
N THR A 147 -3.13 -10.49 -12.61
CA THR A 147 -2.11 -11.40 -12.08
C THR A 147 -2.30 -11.63 -10.58
N LEU A 148 -2.28 -12.89 -10.14
CA LEU A 148 -2.46 -13.25 -8.73
C LEU A 148 -1.18 -13.03 -7.92
N SER A 149 -1.35 -12.45 -6.74
CA SER A 149 -0.29 -12.18 -5.77
C SER A 149 -0.70 -12.61 -4.36
N HIS A 150 0.22 -12.45 -3.42
CA HIS A 150 0.00 -12.68 -1.99
C HIS A 150 0.41 -11.45 -1.20
N VAL A 151 -0.37 -11.11 -0.17
CA VAL A 151 -0.07 -9.96 0.71
C VAL A 151 -0.20 -10.39 2.16
N GLY A 152 0.91 -10.32 2.89
CA GLY A 152 0.91 -10.36 4.35
C GLY A 152 0.60 -8.97 4.89
N ILE A 153 -0.29 -8.90 5.88
CA ILE A 153 -0.71 -7.65 6.52
C ILE A 153 -0.54 -7.80 8.03
N PHE A 154 0.10 -6.82 8.67
CA PHE A 154 0.03 -6.63 10.11
C PHE A 154 -0.59 -5.28 10.39
N ALA A 155 -1.69 -5.27 11.16
CA ALA A 155 -2.40 -4.04 11.50
C ALA A 155 -3.07 -4.12 12.86
N SER A 156 -3.39 -2.96 13.44
CA SER A 156 -4.25 -2.85 14.63
C SER A 156 -5.72 -3.13 14.27
N GLY A 157 -6.53 -3.42 15.27
CA GLY A 157 -7.98 -3.61 15.09
C GLY A 157 -8.64 -2.41 14.42
N GLN A 158 -8.28 -1.17 14.80
CA GLN A 158 -8.77 0.04 14.17
C GLN A 158 -8.40 0.13 12.68
N ALA A 159 -7.16 -0.22 12.34
CA ALA A 159 -6.72 -0.19 10.95
C ALA A 159 -7.42 -1.28 10.10
N TYR A 160 -7.69 -2.45 10.67
CA TYR A 160 -8.49 -3.49 10.03
C TYR A 160 -9.94 -3.07 9.83
N GLU A 161 -10.57 -2.43 10.82
CA GLU A 161 -11.93 -1.90 10.68
C GLU A 161 -12.01 -0.94 9.49
N GLN A 162 -11.09 0.00 9.39
CA GLN A 162 -11.02 0.95 8.27
C GLN A 162 -10.71 0.27 6.92
N LEU A 163 -9.92 -0.79 6.92
CA LEU A 163 -9.69 -1.59 5.72
C LEU A 163 -10.98 -2.28 5.28
N LEU A 164 -11.70 -2.92 6.19
CA LEU A 164 -12.93 -3.66 5.93
C LEU A 164 -14.03 -2.74 5.39
N PHE A 165 -14.21 -1.55 5.96
CA PHE A 165 -15.16 -0.57 5.43
C PHE A 165 -14.85 -0.19 3.97
N ARG A 166 -13.58 0.05 3.65
CA ARG A 166 -13.17 0.33 2.27
C ARG A 166 -13.39 -0.85 1.32
N MET A 167 -13.12 -2.06 1.78
CA MET A 167 -13.29 -3.26 0.97
C MET A 167 -14.78 -3.57 0.72
N MET A 168 -15.60 -3.50 1.75
CA MET A 168 -17.03 -3.78 1.66
C MET A 168 -17.82 -2.74 0.86
N SER A 169 -17.40 -1.46 0.91
CA SER A 169 -17.96 -0.40 0.07
C SER A 169 -17.36 -0.33 -1.33
N SER A 170 -16.40 -1.19 -1.68
CA SER A 170 -15.70 -1.15 -2.97
C SER A 170 -16.62 -1.56 -4.13
N PRO A 171 -16.54 -0.90 -5.30
CA PRO A 171 -17.20 -1.36 -6.52
C PRO A 171 -16.62 -2.68 -7.05
N LEU A 172 -15.38 -3.03 -6.66
CA LEU A 172 -14.71 -4.26 -7.07
C LEU A 172 -15.30 -5.47 -6.32
N PRO A 173 -15.96 -6.44 -7.00
CA PRO A 173 -16.56 -7.61 -6.34
C PRO A 173 -15.54 -8.43 -5.54
N GLU A 174 -14.33 -8.64 -6.07
CA GLU A 174 -13.25 -9.34 -5.39
C GLU A 174 -12.92 -8.68 -4.03
N ALA A 175 -12.91 -7.35 -3.96
CA ALA A 175 -12.64 -6.63 -2.71
C ALA A 175 -13.71 -6.91 -1.65
N ARG A 176 -14.99 -6.94 -2.03
CA ARG A 176 -16.09 -7.27 -1.10
C ARG A 176 -16.00 -8.72 -0.62
N GLN A 177 -15.74 -9.65 -1.53
CA GLN A 177 -15.61 -11.07 -1.22
C GLN A 177 -14.45 -11.31 -0.24
N VAL A 178 -13.25 -10.82 -0.56
CA VAL A 178 -12.05 -10.99 0.28
C VAL A 178 -12.20 -10.23 1.60
N GLY A 179 -12.89 -9.07 1.59
CA GLY A 179 -13.23 -8.34 2.82
C GLY A 179 -14.07 -9.16 3.78
N GLY A 180 -15.06 -9.90 3.28
CA GLY A 180 -15.84 -10.84 4.08
C GLY A 180 -15.00 -11.97 4.67
N MET A 181 -14.10 -12.56 3.88
CA MET A 181 -13.18 -13.60 4.35
C MET A 181 -12.23 -13.07 5.44
N ILE A 182 -11.67 -11.88 5.26
CA ILE A 182 -10.81 -11.23 6.27
C ILE A 182 -11.59 -10.97 7.56
N LEU A 183 -12.83 -10.48 7.48
CA LEU A 183 -13.67 -10.27 8.67
C LEU A 183 -13.92 -11.56 9.43
N GLU A 184 -14.22 -12.65 8.71
CA GLU A 184 -14.40 -13.97 9.33
C GLU A 184 -13.16 -14.44 10.08
N GLU A 185 -11.98 -14.36 9.47
CA GLU A 185 -10.72 -14.79 10.11
C GLU A 185 -10.33 -13.88 11.29
N LEU A 186 -10.51 -12.56 11.17
CA LEU A 186 -10.28 -11.64 12.27
C LEU A 186 -11.25 -11.85 13.43
N GLY A 187 -12.49 -12.25 13.13
CA GLY A 187 -13.49 -12.62 14.12
C GLY A 187 -13.07 -13.81 15.00
N LYS A 188 -12.18 -14.68 14.51
CA LYS A 188 -11.62 -15.81 15.28
C LYS A 188 -10.49 -15.38 16.23
N VAL A 189 -9.77 -14.29 15.91
CA VAL A 189 -8.54 -13.88 16.60
C VAL A 189 -8.74 -12.62 17.46
N ILE A 190 -9.41 -11.63 16.92
CA ILE A 190 -9.65 -10.32 17.56
C ILE A 190 -11.14 -9.90 17.49
N PRO A 191 -12.08 -10.75 17.89
CA PRO A 191 -13.52 -10.54 17.68
C PRO A 191 -14.02 -9.19 18.22
N SER A 192 -13.56 -8.78 19.39
CA SER A 192 -14.00 -7.53 20.02
C SER A 192 -13.65 -6.29 19.21
N PHE A 193 -12.55 -6.32 18.43
CA PHE A 193 -12.07 -5.18 17.66
C PHE A 193 -12.73 -5.02 16.29
N VAL A 194 -13.37 -6.08 15.77
CA VAL A 194 -14.06 -6.07 14.47
C VAL A 194 -15.56 -6.22 14.60
N SER A 195 -16.07 -6.28 15.83
CA SER A 195 -17.49 -6.54 16.14
C SER A 195 -18.48 -5.48 15.62
N ARG A 196 -17.99 -4.30 15.24
CA ARG A 196 -18.85 -3.24 14.68
C ARG A 196 -19.02 -3.31 13.17
N VAL A 197 -18.14 -4.04 12.48
CA VAL A 197 -18.02 -3.97 11.01
C VAL A 197 -19.27 -4.43 10.30
N ASP A 198 -19.87 -5.54 10.74
CA ASP A 198 -21.07 -6.15 10.16
C ASP A 198 -22.38 -5.71 10.81
N ARG A 199 -22.32 -4.85 11.83
CA ARG A 199 -23.52 -4.32 12.47
C ARG A 199 -24.22 -3.28 11.61
N PRO A 200 -25.51 -3.42 11.32
CA PRO A 200 -26.26 -2.47 10.50
C PRO A 200 -26.22 -1.03 11.03
N ASP A 201 -26.33 -0.87 12.36
CA ASP A 201 -26.36 0.42 13.07
C ASP A 201 -24.96 1.04 13.29
N ARG A 202 -23.90 0.45 12.75
CA ARG A 202 -22.52 0.90 12.89
C ARG A 202 -21.78 0.80 11.53
N GLY A 203 -21.15 -0.34 11.25
CA GLY A 203 -20.42 -0.57 10.03
C GLY A 203 -21.29 -0.47 8.78
N GLY A 204 -22.55 -0.94 8.84
CA GLY A 204 -23.51 -0.81 7.74
C GLY A 204 -23.78 0.65 7.36
N GLU A 205 -23.99 1.54 8.33
CA GLU A 205 -24.14 2.99 8.07
C GLU A 205 -22.87 3.59 7.48
N TRP A 206 -21.68 3.16 7.95
CA TRP A 206 -20.42 3.67 7.42
C TRP A 206 -20.17 3.21 5.99
N ILE A 207 -20.45 1.96 5.68
CA ILE A 207 -20.34 1.40 4.33
C ILE A 207 -21.27 2.16 3.38
N THR A 208 -22.53 2.37 3.76
CA THR A 208 -23.52 3.13 3.00
C THR A 208 -23.05 4.59 2.77
N PHE A 209 -22.50 5.23 3.80
CA PHE A 209 -21.93 6.57 3.65
C PHE A 209 -20.80 6.61 2.60
N LEU A 210 -19.89 5.64 2.61
CA LEU A 210 -18.78 5.56 1.65
C LEU A 210 -19.28 5.31 0.23
N GLU A 211 -20.31 4.47 0.05
CA GLU A 211 -20.95 4.19 -1.23
C GLU A 211 -21.65 5.44 -1.78
N ASN A 212 -22.46 6.11 -0.97
CA ASN A 212 -23.16 7.33 -1.36
C ASN A 212 -22.18 8.45 -1.76
N ARG A 213 -21.10 8.62 -0.99
CA ARG A 213 -20.05 9.60 -1.32
C ARG A 213 -19.39 9.31 -2.66
N ARG A 214 -19.12 8.03 -2.96
CA ARG A 214 -18.57 7.63 -4.27
C ARG A 214 -19.56 7.93 -5.39
N SER A 215 -20.81 7.49 -5.26
CA SER A 215 -21.85 7.72 -6.27
C SER A 215 -22.06 9.21 -6.56
N ALA A 216 -22.11 10.04 -5.52
CA ALA A 216 -22.19 11.49 -5.69
C ALA A 216 -20.96 12.07 -6.44
N THR A 217 -19.76 11.53 -6.21
CA THR A 217 -18.57 11.94 -6.96
C THR A 217 -18.65 11.51 -8.43
N GLU A 218 -19.09 10.28 -8.70
CA GLU A 218 -19.28 9.75 -10.07
C GLU A 218 -20.33 10.55 -10.85
N GLU A 219 -21.42 10.94 -10.19
CA GLU A 219 -22.42 11.85 -10.78
C GLU A 219 -21.83 13.19 -11.20
N TRP A 220 -20.97 13.78 -10.35
CA TRP A 220 -20.30 15.04 -10.69
C TRP A 220 -19.28 14.87 -11.82
N VAL A 221 -18.53 13.76 -11.85
CA VAL A 221 -17.62 13.42 -12.96
C VAL A 221 -18.39 13.39 -14.27
N ALA A 222 -19.54 12.70 -14.31
CA ALA A 222 -20.40 12.64 -15.50
C ALA A 222 -20.97 14.02 -15.87
N ARG A 223 -21.45 14.80 -14.88
CA ARG A 223 -22.00 16.15 -15.12
C ARG A 223 -20.96 17.11 -15.69
N LEU A 224 -19.69 16.95 -15.31
CA LEU A 224 -18.57 17.77 -15.81
C LEU A 224 -17.97 17.21 -17.12
N GLY A 225 -18.47 16.07 -17.62
CA GLY A 225 -17.94 15.42 -18.83
C GLY A 225 -16.54 14.84 -18.67
N LEU A 226 -16.10 14.59 -17.44
CA LEU A 226 -14.76 14.05 -17.11
C LEU A 226 -14.68 12.52 -17.20
N ASP A 227 -15.77 11.86 -17.54
CA ASP A 227 -15.87 10.42 -17.82
C ASP A 227 -15.35 10.03 -19.20
N ARG A 228 -15.10 11.02 -20.06
CA ARG A 228 -14.55 10.85 -21.39
C ARG A 228 -13.04 11.07 -21.37
N ARG A 229 -12.31 10.12 -21.96
CA ARG A 229 -10.87 10.26 -22.12
C ARG A 229 -10.58 11.32 -23.17
N GLU A 230 -9.93 12.41 -22.79
CA GLU A 230 -9.40 13.36 -23.75
C GLU A 230 -8.18 12.74 -24.46
N GLU A 231 -8.19 12.76 -25.79
CA GLU A 231 -7.01 12.43 -26.56
C GLU A 231 -6.05 13.63 -26.49
N ASN A 232 -4.84 13.39 -25.99
CA ASN A 232 -3.78 14.39 -26.06
C ASN A 232 -3.10 14.28 -27.43
N PRO A 233 -3.37 15.22 -28.37
CA PRO A 233 -2.82 15.16 -29.71
C PRO A 233 -1.30 15.30 -29.77
N ASP A 234 -0.69 15.90 -28.74
CA ASP A 234 0.75 16.12 -28.62
C ASP A 234 1.49 14.94 -27.94
N GLY A 235 0.77 13.86 -27.61
CA GLY A 235 1.32 12.71 -26.91
C GLY A 235 1.45 12.91 -25.39
N PRO A 236 2.21 12.04 -24.70
CA PRO A 236 2.36 12.11 -23.24
C PRO A 236 3.12 13.37 -22.83
N THR A 237 2.54 14.12 -21.87
CA THR A 237 3.15 15.29 -21.26
C THR A 237 3.41 15.05 -19.77
N VAL A 238 4.36 15.81 -19.22
CA VAL A 238 4.61 15.87 -17.77
C VAL A 238 4.50 17.33 -17.34
N ASP A 239 3.51 17.62 -16.54
CA ASP A 239 3.20 18.97 -16.06
C ASP A 239 3.36 19.06 -14.56
N LEU A 240 4.04 20.11 -14.09
CA LEU A 240 4.14 20.44 -12.67
C LEU A 240 2.93 21.29 -12.28
N LEU A 241 1.88 20.65 -11.77
CA LEU A 241 0.59 21.30 -11.50
C LEU A 241 0.55 22.06 -10.18
N ASN A 242 1.29 21.59 -9.17
CA ASN A 242 1.21 22.17 -7.82
C ASN A 242 2.51 21.96 -7.07
N VAL A 243 3.04 23.05 -6.50
CA VAL A 243 4.18 23.03 -5.56
C VAL A 243 3.71 23.65 -4.25
N ARG A 244 3.91 22.96 -3.15
CA ARG A 244 3.62 23.48 -1.80
C ARG A 244 4.92 23.58 -1.03
N GLY A 245 5.09 24.73 -0.38
CA GLY A 245 6.30 25.04 0.36
C GLY A 245 7.44 25.48 -0.54
N ASN A 246 8.49 25.96 0.07
CA ASN A 246 9.71 26.42 -0.57
C ASN A 246 10.93 26.03 0.28
N GLU A 247 12.12 26.44 -0.13
CA GLU A 247 13.37 26.17 0.59
C GLU A 247 13.34 26.72 2.02
N GLU A 248 12.77 27.89 2.23
CA GLU A 248 12.66 28.52 3.56
C GLU A 248 11.75 27.71 4.48
N ASP A 249 10.61 27.21 3.99
CA ASP A 249 9.69 26.35 4.74
C ASP A 249 10.41 25.09 5.22
N LEU A 250 11.23 24.49 4.34
CA LEU A 250 12.00 23.29 4.63
C LEU A 250 13.07 23.57 5.70
N LEU A 251 13.87 24.63 5.52
CA LEU A 251 14.92 25.00 6.46
C LEU A 251 14.33 25.40 7.82
N ALA A 252 13.23 26.17 7.82
CA ALA A 252 12.54 26.53 9.04
C ALA A 252 12.03 25.30 9.80
N GLY A 253 11.40 24.34 9.10
CA GLY A 253 10.93 23.08 9.67
C GLY A 253 12.07 22.24 10.27
N CYS A 254 13.24 22.18 9.62
CA CYS A 254 14.40 21.47 10.14
C CYS A 254 14.99 22.12 11.38
N LEU A 255 15.09 23.44 11.40
CA LEU A 255 15.64 24.20 12.53
C LEU A 255 14.70 24.20 13.74
N PHE A 256 13.39 24.17 13.52
CA PHE A 256 12.38 24.24 14.57
C PHE A 256 12.53 23.13 15.61
N GLU A 257 12.90 21.93 15.18
CA GLU A 257 13.11 20.78 16.07
C GLU A 257 14.28 20.98 17.08
N SER A 258 15.21 21.90 16.76
CA SER A 258 16.44 22.09 17.54
C SER A 258 16.51 23.43 18.27
N THR A 259 15.42 24.22 18.28
CA THR A 259 15.41 25.55 18.90
C THR A 259 14.18 25.77 19.78
N GLY A 260 14.27 26.69 20.72
CA GLY A 260 13.14 27.13 21.54
C GLY A 260 12.50 28.46 21.08
N VAL A 261 12.90 29.00 19.92
CA VAL A 261 12.32 30.22 19.39
C VAL A 261 11.14 29.95 18.46
N SER A 262 10.31 31.00 18.20
CA SER A 262 9.18 30.85 17.28
C SER A 262 9.63 30.66 15.83
N GLU A 263 8.79 30.02 15.03
CA GLU A 263 9.03 29.85 13.58
C GLU A 263 9.22 31.20 12.87
N THR A 264 8.49 32.25 13.27
CA THR A 264 8.66 33.63 12.76
C THR A 264 10.09 34.13 12.97
N ALA A 265 10.66 33.86 14.17
CA ALA A 265 12.03 34.30 14.46
C ALA A 265 13.06 33.49 13.62
N ILE A 266 12.81 32.20 13.35
CA ILE A 266 13.65 31.39 12.46
C ILE A 266 13.59 31.96 11.05
N ARG A 267 12.40 32.23 10.50
CA ARG A 267 12.24 32.76 9.14
C ARG A 267 12.96 34.10 8.97
N SER A 268 12.82 35.02 9.92
CA SER A 268 13.55 36.29 9.84
C SER A 268 15.07 36.12 9.82
N ARG A 269 15.60 35.06 10.42
CA ARG A 269 17.04 34.74 10.32
C ARG A 269 17.41 34.14 8.96
N LEU A 270 16.58 33.27 8.42
CA LEU A 270 16.78 32.69 7.10
C LEU A 270 16.71 33.74 5.99
N GLU A 271 15.79 34.71 6.09
CA GLU A 271 15.71 35.85 5.16
C GLU A 271 17.01 36.66 5.08
N ALA A 272 17.72 36.79 6.20
CA ALA A 272 18.96 37.51 6.28
C ALA A 272 20.20 36.74 5.78
N MET A 273 20.05 35.43 5.50
CA MET A 273 21.15 34.60 5.03
C MET A 273 21.37 34.77 3.52
N SER A 274 22.64 34.68 3.09
CA SER A 274 23.01 34.59 1.67
C SER A 274 22.57 33.24 1.08
N SER A 275 22.56 33.13 -0.24
CA SER A 275 22.28 31.87 -0.95
C SER A 275 23.30 30.79 -0.62
N GLU A 276 24.55 31.16 -0.45
CA GLU A 276 25.65 30.27 -0.09
C GLU A 276 25.49 29.70 1.32
N GLU A 277 25.14 30.56 2.30
CA GLU A 277 24.88 30.13 3.67
C GLU A 277 23.67 29.21 3.75
N ARG A 278 22.59 29.46 2.98
CA ARG A 278 21.43 28.56 2.91
C ARG A 278 21.79 27.22 2.31
N ALA A 279 22.62 27.19 1.25
CA ALA A 279 23.10 25.95 0.63
C ALA A 279 23.95 25.13 1.61
N GLU A 280 24.83 25.78 2.40
CA GLU A 280 25.61 25.12 3.45
C GLU A 280 24.70 24.55 4.54
N LEU A 281 23.72 25.34 5.01
CA LEU A 281 22.73 24.88 5.98
C LEU A 281 21.91 23.70 5.46
N MET A 282 21.45 23.76 4.20
CA MET A 282 20.75 22.66 3.56
C MET A 282 21.61 21.39 3.50
N GLY A 283 22.87 21.51 3.12
CA GLY A 283 23.84 20.42 3.13
C GLY A 283 24.00 19.78 4.51
N ALA A 284 24.09 20.60 5.55
CA ALA A 284 24.18 20.15 6.95
C ALA A 284 22.93 19.40 7.39
N MET A 285 21.71 19.86 7.01
CA MET A 285 20.42 19.21 7.35
C MET A 285 20.24 17.88 6.61
N VAL A 286 20.71 17.76 5.38
CA VAL A 286 20.68 16.49 4.62
C VAL A 286 21.69 15.51 5.20
N GLY A 287 22.85 15.99 5.63
CA GLY A 287 23.96 15.20 6.17
C GLY A 287 24.61 14.30 5.12
N GLU A 288 25.65 13.58 5.55
CA GLU A 288 26.31 12.58 4.70
C GLU A 288 25.48 11.30 4.63
N ARG A 289 24.95 11.00 3.45
CA ARG A 289 24.12 9.83 3.21
C ARG A 289 24.94 8.69 2.59
N ALA A 290 25.34 7.72 3.38
CA ALA A 290 26.07 6.54 2.94
C ALA A 290 25.18 5.47 2.28
N ASN A 291 23.89 5.47 2.55
CA ASN A 291 22.95 4.51 1.97
C ASN A 291 21.50 5.04 2.02
N ARG A 292 20.57 4.31 1.36
CA ARG A 292 19.16 4.66 1.26
C ARG A 292 18.37 4.74 2.59
N ARG A 293 18.92 4.20 3.68
CA ARG A 293 18.26 4.20 5.01
C ARG A 293 18.56 5.48 5.79
N HIS A 294 19.61 6.21 5.40
CA HIS A 294 19.91 7.53 5.96
C HIS A 294 18.91 8.53 5.37
N ARG A 295 17.90 8.88 6.15
CA ARG A 295 16.84 9.81 5.72
C ARG A 295 17.05 11.16 6.40
N PRO A 296 16.79 12.28 5.70
CA PRO A 296 16.71 13.60 6.33
C PRO A 296 15.62 13.64 7.39
N GLY A 297 15.68 14.62 8.27
CA GLY A 297 14.67 14.85 9.31
C GLY A 297 13.29 15.21 8.75
N ARG A 298 12.29 15.26 9.65
CA ARG A 298 10.89 15.50 9.26
C ARG A 298 10.61 16.89 8.68
N GLY A 299 11.47 17.86 8.94
CA GLY A 299 11.37 19.19 8.30
C GLY A 299 11.29 19.13 6.77
N PHE A 300 11.89 18.08 6.16
CA PHE A 300 11.81 17.84 4.72
C PHE A 300 10.42 17.43 4.21
N GLU A 301 9.48 17.11 5.11
CA GLU A 301 8.08 16.83 4.76
C GLU A 301 7.25 18.10 4.55
N SER A 302 7.82 19.30 4.82
CA SER A 302 7.15 20.59 4.65
C SER A 302 6.96 21.00 3.19
N VAL A 303 7.67 20.35 2.26
CA VAL A 303 7.60 20.61 0.82
C VAL A 303 7.02 19.41 0.09
N SER A 304 6.11 19.66 -0.86
CA SER A 304 5.51 18.64 -1.72
C SER A 304 5.23 19.18 -3.13
N TYR A 305 5.22 18.29 -4.14
CA TYR A 305 4.93 18.60 -5.54
C TYR A 305 4.10 17.49 -6.18
#